data_f41e481229af503bb1a014498225825d
#
_entry.id   f41e481229af503bb1a014498225825d
#
_cell.length_a   1.000
_cell.length_b   1.000
_cell.length_c   1.000
_cell.angle_alpha   90.00
_cell.angle_beta   90.00
_cell.angle_gamma   90.00
#
_symmetry.space_group_name_H-M   'P 1'
#
loop_
_entity.id
_entity.type
_entity.pdbx_description
1 polymer ?
#
loop_
_entity_poly.entity_id
_entity_poly.type
_entity_poly.pdbx_seq_one_letter_code
_entity_poly.pdbx_strand_id
1 'polypeptide(L)'
;MDGTNEPLWERPVRWPADGLPFDMRALRYVLAAAEQMSFSGAACALGMKVSSVSRHVRNFEDDLGISLFERTTSGVRLTDAGSRFLDDIIPVLQMAEAVLQRAGAAGRVEEGTVRVGIITTLAGGFLRE
;
A
#
# COMPACT_ATOMS: atom_id res chain seq x y z
N MET A 1 -3.49 20.29 20.40
CA MET A 1 -2.15 20.77 20.07
C MET A 1 -1.34 20.90 21.35
N ASP A 2 -0.30 20.16 21.47
CA ASP A 2 0.47 20.08 22.71
C ASP A 2 1.55 21.15 22.84
N GLY A 3 1.83 21.87 21.78
CA GLY A 3 2.79 22.95 21.82
C GLY A 3 4.22 22.53 22.08
N THR A 4 4.51 21.23 22.03
CA THR A 4 5.88 20.78 22.24
C THR A 4 6.70 20.98 20.98
N ASN A 5 7.93 21.37 21.18
CA ASN A 5 8.88 21.59 20.11
C ASN A 5 9.78 20.37 19.91
N GLU A 6 9.38 19.24 20.49
CA GLU A 6 10.16 18.02 20.40
C GLU A 6 10.15 17.48 18.98
N PRO A 7 11.29 17.05 18.47
CA PRO A 7 11.32 16.41 17.16
C PRO A 7 10.53 15.12 17.19
N LEU A 8 9.98 14.75 16.04
CA LEU A 8 9.11 13.58 15.92
C LEU A 8 9.76 12.30 16.41
N TRP A 9 11.08 12.16 16.19
CA TRP A 9 11.79 10.93 16.57
C TRP A 9 11.98 10.78 18.08
N GLU A 10 11.79 11.86 18.85
CA GLU A 10 11.85 11.78 20.30
C GLU A 10 10.52 11.41 20.92
N ARG A 11 9.46 11.49 20.13
CA ARG A 11 8.13 11.15 20.63
C ARG A 11 7.99 9.62 20.69
N PRO A 12 7.41 9.11 21.77
CA PRO A 12 7.23 7.66 21.83
C PRO A 12 6.30 7.17 20.74
N VAL A 13 6.77 6.23 19.95
CA VAL A 13 5.95 5.58 18.94
C VAL A 13 5.08 4.56 19.66
N ARG A 14 3.78 4.79 19.64
CA ARG A 14 2.84 3.86 20.26
C ARG A 14 2.43 2.82 19.22
N TRP A 15 3.15 1.75 19.22
CA TRP A 15 2.86 0.66 18.29
C TRP A 15 1.75 -0.19 18.90
N PRO A 16 0.74 -0.57 18.13
CA PRO A 16 -0.31 -1.45 18.65
C PRO A 16 0.29 -2.74 19.19
N ALA A 17 -0.20 -3.20 20.33
CA ALA A 17 0.34 -4.38 20.98
C ALA A 17 0.31 -5.61 20.06
N ASP A 18 -0.74 -5.71 19.28
CA ASP A 18 -0.96 -6.84 18.38
C ASP A 18 -0.46 -6.56 16.96
N GLY A 19 0.27 -5.47 16.78
CA GLY A 19 0.76 -5.06 15.47
C GLY A 19 -0.30 -4.29 14.69
N LEU A 20 -0.02 -4.06 13.42
CA LEU A 20 -1.00 -3.43 12.52
C LEU A 20 -2.10 -4.43 12.20
N PRO A 21 -3.33 -3.94 11.98
CA PRO A 21 -4.46 -4.83 11.73
C PRO A 21 -4.42 -5.51 10.35
N PHE A 22 -3.39 -5.28 9.60
CA PHE A 22 -3.24 -5.86 8.25
C PHE A 22 -1.77 -6.07 7.92
N ASP A 23 -1.54 -6.90 6.91
CA ASP A 23 -0.19 -7.15 6.41
C ASP A 23 0.14 -6.08 5.36
N MET A 24 1.19 -5.28 5.63
CA MET A 24 1.62 -4.24 4.70
C MET A 24 1.96 -4.79 3.32
N ARG A 25 2.42 -6.04 3.24
CA ARG A 25 2.72 -6.65 1.95
C ARG A 25 1.49 -6.84 1.09
N ALA A 26 0.32 -6.95 1.72
CA ALA A 26 -0.93 -7.10 0.99
C ALA A 26 -1.33 -5.83 0.26
N LEU A 27 -0.77 -4.67 0.63
CA LEU A 27 -1.05 -3.42 -0.06
C LEU A 27 -0.72 -3.49 -1.55
N ARG A 28 0.29 -4.28 -1.92
CA ARG A 28 0.66 -4.39 -3.34
C ARG A 28 -0.48 -4.99 -4.17
N TYR A 29 -1.24 -5.92 -3.59
CA TYR A 29 -2.38 -6.51 -4.29
C TYR A 29 -3.50 -5.49 -4.45
N VAL A 30 -3.74 -4.70 -3.40
CA VAL A 30 -4.75 -3.65 -3.43
C VAL A 30 -4.39 -2.58 -4.46
N LEU A 31 -3.13 -2.13 -4.45
CA LEU A 31 -2.67 -1.11 -5.39
C LEU A 31 -2.75 -1.60 -6.83
N ALA A 32 -2.35 -2.84 -7.08
CA ALA A 32 -2.42 -3.42 -8.42
C ALA A 32 -3.87 -3.52 -8.90
N ALA A 33 -4.78 -3.95 -8.03
CA ALA A 33 -6.19 -4.06 -8.37
C ALA A 33 -6.79 -2.69 -8.67
N ALA A 34 -6.42 -1.68 -7.91
CA ALA A 34 -6.90 -0.32 -8.12
C ALA A 34 -6.37 0.25 -9.44
N GLU A 35 -5.09 0.04 -9.73
CA GLU A 35 -4.47 0.52 -10.94
C GLU A 35 -5.06 -0.12 -12.18
N GLN A 36 -5.27 -1.44 -12.14
CA GLN A 36 -5.78 -2.19 -13.27
C GLN A 36 -7.30 -2.14 -13.38
N MET A 37 -7.98 -1.73 -12.32
CA MET A 37 -9.44 -1.76 -12.21
C MET A 37 -10.00 -3.15 -12.52
N SER A 38 -9.22 -4.18 -12.16
CA SER A 38 -9.52 -5.57 -12.49
C SER A 38 -8.64 -6.49 -11.67
N PHE A 39 -9.23 -7.53 -11.09
CA PHE A 39 -8.45 -8.55 -10.40
C PHE A 39 -7.66 -9.40 -11.41
N SER A 40 -8.23 -9.62 -12.59
CA SER A 40 -7.52 -10.34 -13.66
C SER A 40 -6.29 -9.56 -14.13
N GLY A 41 -6.45 -8.24 -14.33
CA GLY A 41 -5.34 -7.39 -14.72
C GLY A 41 -4.27 -7.32 -13.64
N ALA A 42 -4.69 -7.22 -12.39
CA ALA A 42 -3.75 -7.23 -11.26
C ALA A 42 -2.98 -8.54 -11.20
N ALA A 43 -3.67 -9.66 -11.36
CA ALA A 43 -3.04 -10.98 -11.35
C ALA A 43 -2.00 -11.11 -12.46
N CYS A 44 -2.34 -10.63 -13.65
CA CYS A 44 -1.41 -10.64 -14.77
C CYS A 44 -0.17 -9.79 -14.46
N ALA A 45 -0.38 -8.59 -13.92
CA ALA A 45 0.71 -7.68 -13.58
C ALA A 45 1.63 -8.26 -12.51
N LEU A 46 1.08 -9.03 -11.57
CA LEU A 46 1.81 -9.59 -10.45
C LEU A 46 2.31 -11.03 -10.70
N GLY A 47 1.94 -11.61 -11.82
CA GLY A 47 2.32 -12.99 -12.12
C GLY A 47 1.67 -14.01 -11.20
N MET A 48 0.42 -13.80 -10.83
CA MET A 48 -0.32 -14.63 -9.89
C MET A 48 -1.64 -15.09 -10.47
N LYS A 49 -2.29 -16.01 -9.76
CA LYS A 49 -3.65 -16.41 -10.10
C LYS A 49 -4.64 -15.37 -9.64
N VAL A 50 -5.72 -15.19 -10.40
CA VAL A 50 -6.79 -14.25 -10.06
C VAL A 50 -7.38 -14.59 -8.69
N SER A 51 -7.60 -15.88 -8.42
CA SER A 51 -8.15 -16.32 -7.15
C SER A 51 -7.27 -15.92 -5.97
N SER A 52 -5.96 -15.91 -6.16
CA SER A 52 -5.01 -15.50 -5.11
C SER A 52 -5.11 -14.01 -4.85
N VAL A 53 -5.16 -13.20 -5.90
CA VAL A 53 -5.31 -11.76 -5.75
C VAL A 53 -6.62 -11.42 -5.04
N SER A 54 -7.71 -12.03 -5.49
CA SER A 54 -9.03 -11.82 -4.90
C SER A 54 -9.05 -12.18 -3.42
N ARG A 55 -8.43 -13.30 -3.06
CA ARG A 55 -8.36 -13.73 -1.66
C ARG A 55 -7.55 -12.78 -0.80
N HIS A 56 -6.39 -12.35 -1.29
CA HIS A 56 -5.54 -11.41 -0.55
C HIS A 56 -6.23 -10.07 -0.33
N VAL A 57 -6.91 -9.58 -1.36
CA VAL A 57 -7.65 -8.32 -1.24
C VAL A 57 -8.79 -8.47 -0.22
N ARG A 58 -9.53 -9.58 -0.30
CA ARG A 58 -10.63 -9.81 0.64
C ARG A 58 -10.14 -9.92 2.08
N ASN A 59 -9.04 -10.64 2.30
CA ASN A 59 -8.47 -10.74 3.63
C ASN A 59 -8.04 -9.38 4.16
N PHE A 60 -7.47 -8.55 3.29
CA PHE A 60 -7.07 -7.20 3.65
C PHE A 60 -8.29 -6.35 4.03
N GLU A 61 -9.35 -6.45 3.26
CA GLU A 61 -10.61 -5.76 3.57
C GLU A 61 -11.19 -6.22 4.91
N ASP A 62 -11.15 -7.53 5.17
CA ASP A 62 -11.63 -8.10 6.42
C ASP A 62 -10.82 -7.57 7.61
N ASP A 63 -9.51 -7.51 7.44
CA ASP A 63 -8.62 -7.01 8.50
C ASP A 63 -8.88 -5.53 8.80
N LEU A 64 -9.16 -4.73 7.78
CA LEU A 64 -9.48 -3.32 7.96
C LEU A 64 -10.91 -3.08 8.41
N GLY A 65 -11.80 -4.02 8.12
CA GLY A 65 -13.22 -3.88 8.43
C GLY A 65 -13.98 -2.98 7.47
N ILE A 66 -13.44 -2.77 6.27
CA ILE A 66 -14.11 -1.96 5.24
C ILE A 66 -13.97 -2.65 3.88
N SER A 67 -14.90 -2.34 2.98
CA SER A 67 -14.80 -2.77 1.59
C SER A 67 -14.04 -1.71 0.80
N LEU A 68 -12.97 -2.12 0.15
CA LEU A 68 -12.17 -1.23 -0.69
C LEU A 68 -12.65 -1.22 -2.13
N PHE A 69 -13.21 -2.33 -2.59
CA PHE A 69 -13.63 -2.50 -3.97
C PHE A 69 -15.05 -2.97 -4.06
N GLU A 70 -15.71 -2.59 -5.14
CA GLU A 70 -16.98 -3.18 -5.51
C GLU A 70 -16.85 -3.76 -6.93
N ARG A 71 -17.55 -4.87 -7.16
CA ARG A 71 -17.50 -5.54 -8.44
C ARG A 71 -18.46 -4.86 -9.40
N THR A 72 -18.02 -4.73 -10.65
CA THR A 72 -18.84 -4.19 -11.74
C THR A 72 -18.85 -5.20 -12.88
N THR A 73 -19.67 -4.95 -13.89
CA THR A 73 -19.72 -5.82 -15.06
C THR A 73 -18.41 -5.80 -15.85
N SER A 74 -17.64 -4.73 -15.73
CA SER A 74 -16.37 -4.59 -16.47
C SER A 74 -15.15 -4.75 -15.61
N GLY A 75 -15.29 -5.15 -14.34
CA GLY A 75 -14.15 -5.36 -13.45
C GLY A 75 -14.47 -4.95 -12.03
N VAL A 76 -13.57 -4.22 -11.41
CA VAL A 76 -13.75 -3.69 -10.06
C VAL A 76 -13.45 -2.21 -10.05
N ARG A 77 -14.03 -1.51 -9.09
CA ARG A 77 -13.71 -0.11 -8.86
C ARG A 77 -13.65 0.14 -7.37
N LEU A 78 -13.00 1.23 -6.99
CA LEU A 78 -12.88 1.59 -5.57
C LEU A 78 -14.21 2.07 -5.03
N THR A 79 -14.49 1.67 -3.80
CA THR A 79 -15.57 2.29 -3.02
C THR A 79 -15.10 3.67 -2.55
N ASP A 80 -16.00 4.46 -1.98
CA ASP A 80 -15.60 5.73 -1.35
C ASP A 80 -14.58 5.49 -0.25
N ALA A 81 -14.79 4.45 0.55
CA ALA A 81 -13.85 4.09 1.62
C ALA A 81 -12.51 3.67 1.05
N GLY A 82 -12.52 2.90 -0.04
CA GLY A 82 -11.29 2.48 -0.71
C GLY A 82 -10.51 3.66 -1.26
N SER A 83 -11.22 4.59 -1.89
CA SER A 83 -10.59 5.78 -2.45
C SER A 83 -9.93 6.63 -1.35
N ARG A 84 -10.62 6.83 -0.23
CA ARG A 84 -10.07 7.57 0.90
C ARG A 84 -8.88 6.87 1.50
N PHE A 85 -8.97 5.56 1.65
CA PHE A 85 -7.86 4.78 2.19
C PHE A 85 -6.61 4.93 1.33
N LEU A 86 -6.75 4.80 0.01
CA LEU A 86 -5.59 4.94 -0.88
C LEU A 86 -5.05 6.35 -0.91
N ASP A 87 -5.92 7.35 -0.86
CA ASP A 87 -5.48 8.74 -0.79
C ASP A 87 -4.61 8.99 0.44
N ASP A 88 -4.90 8.31 1.53
CA ASP A 88 -4.15 8.45 2.77
C ASP A 88 -2.90 7.58 2.80
N ILE A 89 -2.97 6.36 2.30
CA ILE A 89 -1.86 5.41 2.44
C ILE A 89 -0.75 5.63 1.40
N ILE A 90 -1.09 6.09 0.21
CA ILE A 90 -0.08 6.28 -0.84
C ILE A 90 0.99 7.29 -0.43
N PRO A 91 0.65 8.45 0.16
CA PRO A 91 1.69 9.37 0.64
C PRO A 91 2.59 8.75 1.70
N VAL A 92 2.04 7.87 2.54
CA VAL A 92 2.84 7.15 3.56
C VAL A 92 3.86 6.25 2.87
N LEU A 93 3.43 5.52 1.84
CA LEU A 93 4.33 4.64 1.08
C LEU A 93 5.41 5.44 0.37
N GLN A 94 5.06 6.59 -0.19
CA GLN A 94 6.02 7.46 -0.86
C GLN A 94 7.05 8.01 0.13
N MET A 95 6.63 8.37 1.32
CA MET A 95 7.54 8.84 2.36
C MET A 95 8.47 7.70 2.79
N ALA A 96 7.93 6.51 2.98
CA ALA A 96 8.74 5.34 3.33
C ALA A 96 9.79 5.07 2.25
N GLU A 97 9.39 5.15 0.98
CA GLU A 97 10.31 5.00 -0.14
C GLU A 97 11.44 6.02 -0.09
N ALA A 98 11.08 7.29 0.15
CA ALA A 98 12.08 8.36 0.22
C ALA A 98 13.07 8.11 1.35
N VAL A 99 12.58 7.66 2.50
CA VAL A 99 13.44 7.33 3.64
C VAL A 99 14.38 6.18 3.29
N LEU A 100 13.86 5.14 2.66
CA LEU A 100 14.65 3.97 2.28
C LEU A 100 15.71 4.33 1.24
N GLN A 101 15.36 5.20 0.29
CA GLN A 101 16.32 5.65 -0.71
C GLN A 101 17.46 6.44 -0.07
N ARG A 102 17.17 7.32 0.87
CA ARG A 102 18.20 8.08 1.56
C ARG A 102 19.10 7.15 2.38
N ALA A 103 18.51 6.17 3.06
CA ALA A 103 19.27 5.18 3.82
C ALA A 103 20.12 4.31 2.90
N GLY A 104 19.54 3.89 1.78
CA GLY A 104 20.24 3.08 0.79
C GLY A 104 21.39 3.81 0.14
N ALA A 105 21.19 5.10 -0.19
CA ALA A 105 22.24 5.91 -0.75
C ALA A 105 23.42 6.05 0.22
N ALA A 106 23.12 6.20 1.52
CA ALA A 106 24.15 6.30 2.55
C ALA A 106 24.83 4.97 2.81
N GLY A 107 24.08 3.86 2.77
CA GLY A 107 24.55 2.54 3.13
C GLY A 107 24.84 1.60 1.97
N ARG A 108 24.52 1.98 0.74
CA ARG A 108 24.73 1.16 -0.46
C ARG A 108 24.00 -0.16 -0.39
N VAL A 109 22.73 -0.13 -0.02
CA VAL A 109 21.92 -1.32 0.13
C VAL A 109 21.16 -1.60 -1.17
N GLU A 110 21.70 -2.47 -2.00
CA GLU A 110 21.09 -2.79 -3.30
C GLU A 110 19.76 -3.51 -3.15
N GLU A 111 19.66 -4.39 -2.18
CA GLU A 111 18.41 -5.12 -1.93
C GLU A 111 17.28 -4.18 -1.56
N GLY A 112 17.58 -3.19 -0.77
CA GLY A 112 16.60 -2.16 -0.41
C GLY A 112 16.13 -1.39 -1.63
N THR A 113 17.04 -1.13 -2.56
CA THR A 113 16.71 -0.44 -3.80
C THR A 113 15.68 -1.21 -4.63
N VAL A 114 15.84 -2.53 -4.72
CA VAL A 114 14.90 -3.37 -5.47
C VAL A 114 13.50 -3.28 -4.86
N ARG A 115 13.39 -3.39 -3.54
CA ARG A 115 12.09 -3.31 -2.87
C ARG A 115 11.45 -1.94 -3.02
N VAL A 116 12.26 -0.90 -2.90
CA VAL A 116 11.79 0.46 -3.09
C VAL A 116 11.27 0.65 -4.51
N GLY A 117 11.95 0.07 -5.50
CA GLY A 117 11.51 0.13 -6.88
C GLY A 117 10.12 -0.47 -7.10
N ILE A 118 9.80 -1.57 -6.41
CA ILE A 118 8.48 -2.18 -6.52
C ILE A 118 7.42 -1.23 -5.97
N ILE A 119 7.66 -0.63 -4.82
CA ILE A 119 6.72 0.32 -4.22
C ILE A 119 6.53 1.52 -5.13
N THR A 120 7.62 2.05 -5.66
CA THR A 120 7.59 3.19 -6.57
C THR A 120 6.73 2.89 -7.79
N THR A 121 6.94 1.72 -8.39
CA THR A 121 6.20 1.34 -9.59
C THR A 121 4.70 1.29 -9.34
N LEU A 122 4.30 0.66 -8.26
CA LEU A 122 2.88 0.53 -7.95
C LEU A 122 2.26 1.87 -7.59
N ALA A 123 2.91 2.61 -6.69
CA ALA A 123 2.39 3.91 -6.26
C ALA A 123 2.41 4.92 -7.40
N GLY A 124 3.50 4.94 -8.17
CA GLY A 124 3.64 5.85 -9.28
C GLY A 124 2.62 5.62 -10.37
N GLY A 125 2.34 4.35 -10.68
CA GLY A 125 1.33 4.01 -11.65
C GLY A 125 -0.05 4.49 -11.24
N PHE A 126 -0.41 4.29 -9.98
CA PHE A 126 -1.69 4.74 -9.46
C PHE A 126 -1.81 6.26 -9.51
N LEU A 127 -0.75 6.96 -9.12
CA LEU A 127 -0.79 8.42 -9.04
C LEU A 127 -0.82 9.12 -10.39
N ARG A 128 -0.50 8.44 -11.46
CA ARG A 128 -0.55 9.03 -12.80
C ARG A 128 -1.98 9.16 -13.33
N GLU A 129 -2.91 8.50 -12.67
CA GLU A 129 -4.32 8.64 -12.98
C GLU A 129 -4.83 10.05 -12.63
#